data_f84127eeb8f98b94dae09abe71746fe1
#
_entry.id   f84127eeb8f98b94dae09abe71746fe1
#
_cell.length_a   1.000
_cell.length_b   1.000
_cell.length_c   1.000
_cell.angle_alpha   90.00
_cell.angle_beta   90.00
_cell.angle_gamma   90.00
#
_symmetry.space_group_name_H-M   'P 1'
#
loop_
_entity.id
_entity.type
_entity.pdbx_description
1 polymer ?
#
loop_
_entity_poly.entity_id
_entity_poly.type
_entity_poly.pdbx_seq_one_letter_code
_entity_poly.pdbx_strand_id
1 'polypeptide(L)'
;MANIKSQIKRVKTNAKRTERNRAHKSELRTWIRKFREAAESGDQTKAEDALKLASKKLDKAVSKGVIHANQAANKKSAMAKKLNSIGA
;
A
#
# COMPACT_ATOMS: atom_id res chain seq x y z
N MET A 1 -8.41 -24.64 -30.73
CA MET A 1 -8.26 -23.18 -30.88
C MET A 1 -8.73 -22.48 -29.62
N ALA A 2 -7.87 -21.65 -29.07
CA ALA A 2 -8.26 -20.83 -27.93
C ALA A 2 -9.44 -19.96 -28.33
N ASN A 3 -10.50 -20.03 -27.59
CA ASN A 3 -11.71 -19.26 -27.86
C ASN A 3 -11.44 -17.76 -27.76
N ILE A 4 -11.64 -17.06 -28.86
CA ILE A 4 -11.53 -15.59 -28.89
C ILE A 4 -12.38 -14.97 -27.79
N LYS A 5 -13.56 -15.51 -27.51
CA LYS A 5 -14.45 -15.08 -26.42
C LYS A 5 -13.79 -15.19 -25.04
N SER A 6 -13.06 -16.29 -24.79
CA SER A 6 -12.32 -16.47 -23.52
C SER A 6 -11.22 -15.44 -23.37
N GLN A 7 -10.50 -15.13 -24.44
CA GLN A 7 -9.44 -14.12 -24.42
C GLN A 7 -10.00 -12.72 -24.17
N ILE A 8 -11.12 -12.37 -24.80
CA ILE A 8 -11.79 -11.08 -24.59
C ILE A 8 -12.23 -10.94 -23.13
N LYS A 9 -12.78 -12.00 -22.55
CA LYS A 9 -13.20 -12.00 -21.15
C LYS A 9 -12.01 -11.82 -20.21
N ARG A 10 -10.88 -12.46 -20.48
CA ARG A 10 -9.64 -12.30 -19.70
C ARG A 10 -9.12 -10.87 -19.77
N VAL A 11 -9.11 -10.26 -20.95
CA VAL A 11 -8.67 -8.87 -21.12
C VAL A 11 -9.54 -7.92 -20.32
N LYS A 12 -10.86 -8.05 -20.39
CA LYS A 12 -11.78 -7.24 -19.60
C LYS A 12 -11.59 -7.42 -18.09
N THR A 13 -11.44 -8.66 -17.65
CA THR A 13 -11.21 -8.98 -16.23
C THR A 13 -9.90 -8.38 -15.74
N ASN A 14 -8.83 -8.50 -16.53
CA ASN A 14 -7.52 -7.93 -16.20
C ASN A 14 -7.57 -6.40 -16.15
N ALA A 15 -8.29 -5.75 -17.06
CA ALA A 15 -8.46 -4.30 -17.05
C ALA A 15 -9.14 -3.82 -15.76
N LYS A 16 -10.20 -4.49 -15.33
CA LYS A 16 -10.89 -4.18 -14.08
C LYS A 16 -9.98 -4.36 -12.86
N ARG A 17 -9.21 -5.44 -12.82
CA ARG A 17 -8.25 -5.70 -11.75
C ARG A 17 -7.16 -4.63 -11.71
N THR A 18 -6.66 -4.24 -12.87
CA THR A 18 -5.64 -3.19 -13.00
C THR A 18 -6.16 -1.86 -12.46
N GLU A 19 -7.38 -1.48 -12.79
CA GLU A 19 -7.99 -0.25 -12.29
C GLU A 19 -8.14 -0.28 -10.76
N ARG A 20 -8.66 -1.39 -10.21
CA ARG A 20 -8.79 -1.55 -8.77
C ARG A 20 -7.42 -1.48 -8.07
N ASN A 21 -6.43 -2.18 -8.63
CA ASN A 21 -5.08 -2.20 -8.07
C ASN A 21 -4.45 -0.83 -8.10
N ARG A 22 -4.66 -0.07 -9.18
CA ARG A 22 -4.18 1.32 -9.30
C ARG A 22 -4.78 2.21 -8.21
N ALA A 23 -6.09 2.13 -7.99
CA ALA A 23 -6.77 2.89 -6.96
C ALA A 23 -6.25 2.54 -5.57
N HIS A 24 -6.07 1.25 -5.26
CA HIS A 24 -5.53 0.80 -3.98
C HIS A 24 -4.07 1.23 -3.80
N LYS A 25 -3.25 1.16 -4.85
CA LYS A 25 -1.86 1.61 -4.80
C LYS A 25 -1.78 3.11 -4.56
N SER A 26 -2.64 3.90 -5.19
CA SER A 26 -2.72 5.35 -4.96
C SER A 26 -3.09 5.67 -3.52
N GLU A 27 -4.06 4.94 -2.96
CA GLU A 27 -4.45 5.06 -1.56
C GLU A 27 -3.29 4.75 -0.62
N LEU A 28 -2.56 3.66 -0.87
CA LEU A 28 -1.39 3.29 -0.09
C LEU A 28 -0.31 4.36 -0.12
N ARG A 29 -0.03 4.92 -1.30
CA ARG A 29 0.94 6.02 -1.44
C ARG A 29 0.53 7.22 -0.62
N THR A 30 -0.75 7.55 -0.60
CA THR A 30 -1.30 8.66 0.18
C THR A 30 -1.06 8.45 1.67
N TRP A 31 -1.33 7.24 2.19
CA TRP A 31 -1.12 6.94 3.61
C TRP A 31 0.36 6.94 3.99
N ILE A 32 1.22 6.40 3.14
CA ILE A 32 2.66 6.41 3.35
C ILE A 32 3.18 7.85 3.32
N ARG A 33 2.68 8.68 2.41
CA ARG A 33 3.02 10.10 2.33
C ARG A 33 2.61 10.85 3.59
N LYS A 34 1.41 10.60 4.11
CA LYS A 34 0.94 11.20 5.37
C LYS A 34 1.84 10.83 6.53
N PHE A 35 2.27 9.57 6.60
CA PHE A 35 3.25 9.16 7.59
C PHE A 35 4.57 9.91 7.44
N ARG A 36 5.07 10.02 6.22
CA ARG A 36 6.33 10.72 5.93
C ARG A 36 6.24 12.19 6.33
N GLU A 37 5.16 12.87 6.00
CA GLU A 37 4.92 14.26 6.37
C GLU A 37 4.90 14.43 7.89
N ALA A 38 4.21 13.55 8.61
CA ALA A 38 4.18 13.57 10.07
C ALA A 38 5.56 13.33 10.67
N ALA A 39 6.33 12.41 10.09
CA ALA A 39 7.69 12.11 10.51
C ALA A 39 8.62 13.32 10.30
N GLU A 40 8.51 13.98 9.16
CA GLU A 40 9.32 15.16 8.83
C GLU A 40 8.99 16.35 9.72
N SER A 41 7.74 16.46 10.17
CA SER A 41 7.34 17.51 11.11
C SER A 41 7.87 17.28 12.53
N GLY A 42 8.43 16.11 12.80
CA GLY A 42 8.97 15.77 14.11
C GLY A 42 7.92 15.37 15.15
N ASP A 43 6.67 15.24 14.76
CA ASP A 43 5.59 14.85 15.67
C ASP A 43 5.52 13.32 15.75
N GLN A 44 6.15 12.76 16.78
CA GLN A 44 6.19 11.31 16.99
C GLN A 44 4.81 10.70 17.15
N THR A 45 3.90 11.37 17.86
CA THR A 45 2.55 10.85 18.08
C THR A 45 1.77 10.74 16.77
N LYS A 46 1.80 11.80 15.95
CA LYS A 46 1.14 11.78 14.63
C LYS A 46 1.78 10.75 13.71
N ALA A 47 3.10 10.65 13.72
CA ALA A 47 3.82 9.67 12.92
C ALA A 47 3.46 8.24 13.35
N GLU A 48 3.34 7.97 14.62
CA GLU A 48 2.93 6.66 15.15
C GLU A 48 1.52 6.30 14.72
N ASP A 49 0.58 7.23 14.84
CA ASP A 49 -0.81 7.02 14.40
C ASP A 49 -0.87 6.78 12.89
N ALA A 50 -0.14 7.57 12.11
CA ALA A 50 -0.07 7.40 10.66
C ALA A 50 0.56 6.05 10.29
N LEU A 51 1.57 5.59 11.03
CA LEU A 51 2.18 4.28 10.83
C LEU A 51 1.17 3.16 11.06
N LYS A 52 0.38 3.24 12.12
CA LYS A 52 -0.65 2.24 12.41
C LYS A 52 -1.67 2.16 11.30
N LEU A 53 -2.15 3.31 10.83
CA LEU A 53 -3.11 3.37 9.73
C LEU A 53 -2.53 2.85 8.43
N ALA A 54 -1.31 3.27 8.09
CA ALA A 54 -0.63 2.81 6.88
C ALA A 54 -0.39 1.29 6.92
N SER A 55 0.04 0.76 8.06
CA SER A 55 0.24 -0.69 8.26
C SER A 55 -1.05 -1.46 8.05
N LYS A 56 -2.15 -0.96 8.59
CA LYS A 56 -3.47 -1.57 8.42
C LYS A 56 -3.89 -1.59 6.95
N LYS A 57 -3.65 -0.50 6.23
CA LYS A 57 -3.96 -0.42 4.80
C LYS A 57 -3.06 -1.36 3.98
N LEU A 58 -1.79 -1.48 4.34
CA LEU A 58 -0.87 -2.42 3.69
C LEU A 58 -1.31 -3.87 3.90
N ASP A 59 -1.71 -4.23 5.10
CA ASP A 59 -2.20 -5.58 5.40
C ASP A 59 -3.47 -5.91 4.61
N LYS A 60 -4.39 -4.96 4.50
CA LYS A 60 -5.59 -5.12 3.68
C LYS A 60 -5.24 -5.28 2.20
N ALA A 61 -4.26 -4.54 1.70
CA ALA A 61 -3.83 -4.65 0.32
C ALA A 61 -3.23 -6.02 0.02
N VAL A 62 -2.47 -6.59 0.95
CA VAL A 62 -1.94 -7.97 0.83
C VAL A 62 -3.10 -8.97 0.76
N SER A 63 -4.08 -8.82 1.65
CA SER A 63 -5.27 -9.67 1.70
C SER A 63 -6.07 -9.63 0.40
N LYS A 64 -6.14 -8.46 -0.23
CA LYS A 64 -6.84 -8.28 -1.52
C LYS A 64 -5.99 -8.67 -2.74
N GLY A 65 -4.72 -9.03 -2.54
CA GLY A 65 -3.82 -9.39 -3.62
C GLY A 65 -3.30 -8.21 -4.44
N VAL A 66 -3.40 -6.98 -3.93
CA VAL A 66 -2.92 -5.77 -4.60
C VAL A 66 -1.39 -5.70 -4.59
N ILE A 67 -0.79 -6.06 -3.46
CA ILE A 67 0.66 -6.12 -3.29
C ILE A 67 1.06 -7.45 -2.64
N HIS A 68 2.33 -7.82 -2.82
CA HIS A 68 2.88 -9.01 -2.19
C HIS A 68 3.21 -8.74 -0.72
N ALA A 69 3.12 -9.78 0.12
CA ALA A 69 3.41 -9.68 1.55
C ALA A 69 4.82 -9.13 1.82
N ASN A 70 5.80 -9.49 0.99
CA ASN A 70 7.18 -8.99 1.12
C ASN A 70 7.27 -7.48 0.91
N GLN A 71 6.51 -6.93 -0.04
CA GLN A 71 6.47 -5.49 -0.28
C GLN A 71 5.85 -4.76 0.92
N ALA A 72 4.78 -5.31 1.48
CA ALA A 72 4.15 -4.74 2.67
C ALA A 72 5.11 -4.74 3.85
N ALA A 73 5.80 -5.86 4.07
CA ALA A 73 6.79 -5.99 5.15
C ALA A 73 7.93 -4.99 5.00
N ASN A 74 8.45 -4.81 3.80
CA ASN A 74 9.52 -3.85 3.51
C ASN A 74 9.07 -2.41 3.79
N LYS A 75 7.87 -2.04 3.38
CA LYS A 75 7.33 -0.70 3.61
C LYS A 75 7.08 -0.43 5.09
N LYS A 76 6.53 -1.40 5.82
CA LYS A 76 6.34 -1.30 7.28
C LYS A 76 7.68 -1.15 8.00
N SER A 77 8.66 -1.94 7.63
CA SER A 77 10.00 -1.88 8.20
C SER A 77 10.65 -0.52 7.98
N ALA A 78 10.56 0.03 6.77
CA ALA A 78 11.11 1.34 6.44
C ALA A 78 10.43 2.45 7.27
N MET A 79 9.11 2.40 7.41
CA MET A 79 8.36 3.35 8.22
C MET A 79 8.70 3.24 9.70
N ALA A 80 8.82 2.03 10.23
CA ALA A 80 9.19 1.79 11.61
C ALA A 80 10.59 2.33 11.92
N LYS A 81 11.55 2.12 11.04
CA LYS A 81 12.92 2.67 11.18
C LYS A 81 12.88 4.19 11.20
N LYS A 82 12.10 4.81 10.33
CA LYS A 82 11.99 6.25 10.30
C LYS A 82 11.35 6.80 11.57
N LEU A 83 10.33 6.15 12.10
CA LEU A 83 9.70 6.52 13.36
C LEU A 83 10.69 6.41 14.53
N ASN A 84 11.47 5.33 14.59
CA ASN A 84 12.48 5.15 15.63
C ASN A 84 13.56 6.23 15.57
N SER A 85 13.93 6.68 14.39
CA SER A 85 14.93 7.76 14.26
C SER A 85 14.40 9.10 14.76
N ILE A 86 13.11 9.35 14.70
CA ILE A 86 12.47 10.55 15.25
C ILE A 86 12.47 10.49 16.78
N GLY A 87 12.20 9.30 17.34
CA GLY A 87 12.17 9.08 18.78
C GLY A 87 13.52 9.01 19.46
N ALA A 88 14.57 8.93 18.67
CA ALA A 88 15.95 8.96 19.16
C ALA A 88 16.44 10.41 19.27
#